data_5590fdc657011249afbb6996402aad66
#
_entry.id   5590fdc657011249afbb6996402aad66
#
_cell.length_a   1.000
_cell.length_b   1.000
_cell.length_c   1.000
_cell.angle_alpha   90.00
_cell.angle_beta   90.00
_cell.angle_gamma   90.00
#
_symmetry.space_group_name_H-M   'P 1'
#
loop_
_entity.id
_entity.type
_entity.pdbx_description
1 polymer ?
#
loop_
_entity_poly.entity_id
_entity_poly.type
_entity_poly.pdbx_seq_one_letter_code
_entity_poly.pdbx_strand_id
1 'polypeptide(L)' 'MTQLSRMTEITVSTKSTEPLTGVVELSTTDAEIRFEITAEMAHKICTDLERFLTR' A
#
# COMPACT_ATOMS: atom_id res chain seq x y z
N MET A 1 -5.19 -3.01 23.23
CA MET A 1 -6.06 -3.40 22.11
C MET A 1 -5.79 -2.52 20.90
N THR A 2 -5.60 -3.14 19.76
CA THR A 2 -5.31 -2.39 18.54
C THR A 2 -6.59 -1.81 17.96
N GLN A 3 -6.56 -0.52 17.68
CA GLN A 3 -7.68 0.15 17.06
C GLN A 3 -7.51 0.11 15.54
N LEU A 4 -8.56 -0.27 14.84
CA LEU A 4 -8.52 -0.32 13.38
C LEU A 4 -9.09 0.95 12.79
N SER A 5 -8.33 1.53 11.86
CA SER A 5 -8.79 2.70 11.10
C SER A 5 -9.26 2.23 9.74
N ARG A 6 -10.34 2.82 9.27
CA ARG A 6 -10.85 2.50 7.94
C ARG A 6 -10.09 3.30 6.90
N MET A 7 -9.55 2.59 5.91
CA MET A 7 -8.88 3.24 4.80
C MET A 7 -9.94 3.79 3.84
N THR A 8 -9.83 5.07 3.52
CA THR A 8 -10.80 5.73 2.63
C THR A 8 -10.26 5.94 1.23
N GLU A 9 -8.93 5.96 1.09
CA GLU A 9 -8.32 6.17 -0.22
C GLU A 9 -6.91 5.60 -0.25
N ILE A 10 -6.50 5.17 -1.42
CA ILE A 10 -5.13 4.72 -1.64
C ILE A 10 -4.64 5.27 -2.97
N THR A 11 -3.40 5.75 -3.00
CA THR A 11 -2.75 6.24 -4.20
C THR A 11 -1.37 5.63 -4.30
N VAL A 12 -1.00 5.16 -5.47
CA VAL A 12 0.31 4.59 -5.72
C VAL A 12 0.98 5.37 -6.84
N SER A 13 2.21 5.79 -6.62
CA SER A 13 2.97 6.50 -7.64
C SER A 13 4.37 5.91 -7.76
N THR A 14 4.97 6.06 -8.94
CA THR A 14 6.32 5.57 -9.18
C THR A 14 7.32 6.65 -8.82
N LYS A 15 8.33 6.27 -8.04
CA LYS A 15 9.40 7.17 -7.65
C LYS A 15 10.62 7.00 -8.55
N SER A 16 10.98 5.75 -8.85
CA SER A 16 12.14 5.42 -9.66
C SER A 16 11.89 4.12 -10.40
N THR A 17 12.50 3.96 -11.56
CA THR A 17 12.38 2.73 -12.35
C THR A 17 13.63 1.85 -12.26
N GLU A 18 14.74 2.38 -11.78
CA GLU A 18 15.99 1.61 -11.64
C GLU A 18 16.73 2.00 -10.37
N PRO A 19 16.55 1.25 -9.29
CA PRO A 19 15.62 0.16 -9.11
C PRO A 19 14.16 0.65 -9.05
N LEU A 20 13.23 -0.24 -9.33
CA LEU A 20 11.82 0.13 -9.30
C LEU A 20 11.38 0.36 -7.87
N THR A 21 11.02 1.58 -7.58
CA THR A 21 10.50 1.96 -6.27
C THR A 21 9.30 2.87 -6.47
N GLY A 22 8.45 2.91 -5.48
CA GLY A 22 7.25 3.74 -5.55
C GLY A 22 6.84 4.21 -4.16
N VAL A 23 5.80 5.02 -4.14
CA VAL A 23 5.24 5.53 -2.91
C VAL A 23 3.77 5.15 -2.85
N VAL A 24 3.36 4.59 -1.73
CA VAL A 24 1.96 4.28 -1.45
C VAL A 24 1.48 5.28 -0.41
N GLU A 25 0.42 5.99 -0.74
CA GLU A 25 -0.22 6.91 0.18
C GLU A 25 -1.57 6.33 0.59
N LEU A 26 -1.77 6.21 1.88
CA LEU A 26 -3.01 5.71 2.44
C LEU A 26 -3.69 6.82 3.21
N SER A 27 -4.97 7.01 2.96
CA SER A 27 -5.76 7.96 3.73
C SER A 27 -6.77 7.19 4.58
N THR A 28 -6.91 7.62 5.81
CA THR A 28 -7.93 7.10 6.71
C THR A 28 -8.80 8.27 7.15
N THR A 29 -9.80 7.98 7.99
CA THR A 29 -10.65 9.05 8.50
C THR A 29 -9.88 10.05 9.36
N ASP A 30 -8.74 9.63 9.93
CA ASP A 30 -8.01 10.45 10.89
C ASP A 30 -6.61 10.86 10.44
N ALA A 31 -6.04 10.21 9.43
CA ALA A 31 -4.64 10.41 9.12
C ALA A 31 -4.31 10.05 7.68
N GLU A 32 -3.13 10.51 7.25
CA GLU A 32 -2.55 10.11 5.99
C GLU A 32 -1.18 9.52 6.28
N ILE A 33 -0.85 8.42 5.61
CA ILE A 33 0.41 7.72 5.82
C ILE A 33 1.03 7.45 4.46
N ARG A 34 2.34 7.62 4.36
CA ARG A 34 3.09 7.35 3.15
C ARG A 34 4.13 6.28 3.40
N PHE A 35 4.28 5.39 2.44
CA PHE A 35 5.30 4.35 2.49
C PHE A 35 6.07 4.33 1.18
N GLU A 36 7.37 4.11 1.27
CA GLU A 36 8.15 3.80 0.08
C GLU A 36 8.17 2.28 -0.06
N ILE A 37 7.89 1.78 -1.26
CA ILE A 37 7.87 0.34 -1.51
C ILE A 37 8.80 -0.02 -2.65
N THR A 38 9.30 -1.26 -2.60
CA THR A 38 10.10 -1.84 -3.69
C THR A 38 9.20 -2.73 -4.52
N ALA A 39 9.71 -3.16 -5.69
CA ALA A 39 8.97 -4.09 -6.54
C ALA A 39 8.64 -5.38 -5.79
N GLU A 40 9.57 -5.86 -4.98
CA GLU A 40 9.38 -7.08 -4.21
C GLU A 40 8.22 -6.94 -3.22
N MET A 41 8.18 -5.82 -2.49
CA MET A 41 7.07 -5.55 -1.57
C MET A 41 5.75 -5.39 -2.30
N ALA A 42 5.77 -4.75 -3.47
CA ALA A 42 4.56 -4.58 -4.27
C ALA A 42 3.99 -5.94 -4.67
N HIS A 43 4.84 -6.88 -5.07
CA HIS A 43 4.39 -8.23 -5.41
C HIS A 43 3.76 -8.94 -4.22
N LYS A 44 4.37 -8.81 -3.06
CA LYS A 44 3.83 -9.42 -1.85
C LYS A 44 2.47 -8.82 -1.49
N ILE A 45 2.34 -7.53 -1.56
CA ILE A 45 1.07 -6.86 -1.27
C ILE A 45 -0.01 -7.34 -2.24
N CYS A 46 0.30 -7.40 -3.53
CA CYS A 46 -0.65 -7.88 -4.54
C CYS A 46 -1.08 -9.31 -4.27
N THR A 47 -0.15 -10.18 -3.91
CA THR A 47 -0.46 -11.56 -3.61
C THR A 47 -1.40 -11.68 -2.42
N ASP A 48 -1.12 -10.94 -1.37
CA ASP A 48 -1.94 -10.96 -0.16
C ASP A 48 -3.34 -10.42 -0.43
N LEU A 49 -3.43 -9.34 -1.22
CA LEU A 49 -4.72 -8.76 -1.57
C LEU A 49 -5.54 -9.71 -2.44
N GLU A 50 -4.90 -10.39 -3.38
CA GLU A 50 -5.59 -11.39 -4.20
C GLU A 50 -6.17 -12.50 -3.36
N ARG A 51 -5.42 -12.98 -2.39
CA ARG A 51 -5.92 -14.00 -1.47
C ARG A 51 -7.13 -13.52 -0.71
N PHE A 52 -7.11 -12.29 -0.28
CA PHE A 52 -8.24 -11.69 0.42
C PHE A 52 -9.47 -11.65 -0.48
N LEU A 53 -9.29 -11.25 -1.74
CA LEU A 53 -10.40 -11.07 -2.66
C LEU A 53 -10.99 -12.40 -3.16
N THR A 54 -10.22 -13.46 -3.14
CA THR A 54 -10.65 -14.76 -3.70
C THR A 54 -11.06 -15.77 -2.64
N ARG A 55 -11.27 -15.37 -1.44
CA ARG A 55 -11.67 -16.25 -0.33
C ARG A 55 -13.01 -16.88 -0.59
#